data_fbc4fc4a426efa6e68855cc631a106c6
#
_entry.id   fbc4fc4a426efa6e68855cc631a106c6
#
_cell.length_a   1.000
_cell.length_b   1.000
_cell.length_c   1.000
_cell.angle_alpha   90.00
_cell.angle_beta   90.00
_cell.angle_gamma   90.00
#
_symmetry.space_group_name_H-M   'P 1'
#
loop_
_entity.id
_entity.type
_entity.pdbx_description
1 polymer ?
#
loop_
_entity_poly.entity_id
_entity_poly.type
_entity_poly.pdbx_seq_one_letter_code
_entity_poly.pdbx_strand_id
1 'polypeptide(L)'
;MGKVRIYLAHSVFERRKGRRVQRRLEEMGYTVVNPFYPEEARGDVRRLDEGEWTPWSIQDVEEAKQIINQDLEALKGCDLIVCLFPRRRTVGITAEMTLAWKVYGIPVLSVVPEDMRGHPWILGMSERVFTSLEDLYSHLRTESGG
;
A
#
# COMPACT_ATOMS: atom_id res chain seq x y z
N MET A 1 -12.06 22.03 1.67
CA MET A 1 -10.99 21.17 2.16
C MET A 1 -10.79 19.98 1.22
N GLY A 2 -9.56 19.59 0.99
CA GLY A 2 -9.24 18.49 0.11
C GLY A 2 -9.60 17.14 0.71
N LYS A 3 -9.76 16.16 -0.16
CA LYS A 3 -9.99 14.78 0.28
C LYS A 3 -8.74 14.23 0.95
N VAL A 4 -8.92 13.32 1.90
CA VAL A 4 -7.83 12.58 2.51
C VAL A 4 -7.21 11.68 1.44
N ARG A 5 -5.88 11.73 1.34
CA ARG A 5 -5.13 10.94 0.36
C ARG A 5 -4.54 9.73 1.04
N ILE A 6 -4.88 8.57 0.52
CA ILE A 6 -4.42 7.28 1.04
C ILE A 6 -3.42 6.69 0.06
N TYR A 7 -2.22 6.36 0.55
CA TYR A 7 -1.27 5.55 -0.20
C TYR A 7 -1.59 4.08 0.07
N LEU A 8 -1.81 3.31 -0.98
CA LEU A 8 -2.17 1.91 -0.85
C LEU A 8 -0.96 1.03 -1.14
N ALA A 9 -0.41 0.42 -0.10
CA ALA A 9 0.75 -0.44 -0.19
C ALA A 9 0.31 -1.90 -0.25
N HIS A 10 0.66 -2.59 -1.33
CA HIS A 10 0.36 -4.01 -1.49
C HIS A 10 1.44 -4.67 -2.35
N SER A 11 1.47 -5.99 -2.34
CA SER A 11 2.37 -6.76 -3.19
C SER A 11 1.90 -6.72 -4.65
N VAL A 12 2.85 -6.81 -5.59
CA VAL A 12 2.50 -6.92 -7.01
C VAL A 12 1.65 -8.17 -7.28
N PHE A 13 1.83 -9.22 -6.48
CA PHE A 13 1.04 -10.44 -6.61
C PHE A 13 -0.39 -10.28 -6.12
N GLU A 14 -0.65 -9.22 -5.33
CA GLU A 14 -1.97 -8.89 -4.81
C GLU A 14 -2.59 -7.69 -5.56
N ARG A 15 -2.09 -7.38 -6.75
CA ARG A 15 -2.48 -6.17 -7.47
C ARG A 15 -3.98 -6.10 -7.78
N ARG A 16 -4.60 -7.25 -8.04
CA ARG A 16 -6.04 -7.29 -8.31
C ARG A 16 -6.86 -6.97 -7.07
N LYS A 17 -6.44 -7.55 -5.93
CA LYS A 17 -7.04 -7.23 -4.64
C LYS A 17 -6.82 -5.75 -4.30
N GLY A 18 -5.60 -5.27 -4.52
CA GLY A 18 -5.29 -3.85 -4.30
C GLY A 18 -6.19 -2.94 -5.12
N ARG A 19 -6.46 -3.31 -6.37
CA ARG A 19 -7.35 -2.53 -7.23
C ARG A 19 -8.78 -2.49 -6.69
N ARG A 20 -9.28 -3.62 -6.19
CA ARG A 20 -10.62 -3.68 -5.58
C ARG A 20 -10.69 -2.81 -4.33
N VAL A 21 -9.67 -2.87 -3.48
CA VAL A 21 -9.61 -2.04 -2.27
C VAL A 21 -9.55 -0.57 -2.66
N GLN A 22 -8.74 -0.22 -3.65
CA GLN A 22 -8.65 1.16 -4.16
C GLN A 22 -10.04 1.68 -4.54
N ARG A 23 -10.77 0.93 -5.35
CA ARG A 23 -12.10 1.34 -5.81
C ARG A 23 -13.07 1.52 -4.65
N ARG A 24 -13.01 0.61 -3.69
CA ARG A 24 -13.87 0.71 -2.50
C ARG A 24 -13.58 1.97 -1.71
N LEU A 25 -12.32 2.29 -1.49
CA LEU A 25 -11.93 3.50 -0.77
C LEU A 25 -12.31 4.77 -1.54
N GLU A 26 -12.19 4.74 -2.86
CA GLU A 26 -12.60 5.85 -3.70
C GLU A 26 -14.11 6.08 -3.62
N GLU A 27 -14.90 5.01 -3.59
CA GLU A 27 -16.37 5.10 -3.39
C GLU A 27 -16.71 5.71 -2.03
N MET A 28 -15.85 5.54 -1.04
CA MET A 28 -16.03 6.11 0.29
C MET A 28 -15.61 7.57 0.38
N GLY A 29 -15.07 8.15 -0.72
CA GLY A 29 -14.72 9.56 -0.78
C GLY A 29 -13.24 9.87 -0.62
N TYR A 30 -12.38 8.85 -0.52
CA TYR A 30 -10.93 9.06 -0.42
C TYR A 30 -10.29 9.22 -1.79
N THR A 31 -9.16 9.92 -1.84
CA THR A 31 -8.28 9.88 -2.99
C THR A 31 -7.25 8.81 -2.73
N VAL A 32 -7.14 7.83 -3.61
CA VAL A 32 -6.22 6.70 -3.41
C VAL A 32 -5.07 6.79 -4.39
N VAL A 33 -3.86 6.70 -3.85
CA VAL A 33 -2.63 6.61 -4.63
C VAL A 33 -2.17 5.17 -4.60
N ASN A 34 -2.28 4.50 -5.74
CA ASN A 34 -1.81 3.12 -5.90
C ASN A 34 -0.58 3.16 -6.81
N PRO A 35 0.62 2.92 -6.27
CA PRO A 35 1.85 3.10 -7.05
C PRO A 35 1.98 2.13 -8.24
N PHE A 36 1.25 1.00 -8.21
CA PHE A 36 1.26 0.06 -9.34
C PHE A 36 0.45 0.57 -10.53
N TYR A 37 -0.46 1.51 -10.30
CA TYR A 37 -1.37 2.03 -11.32
C TYR A 37 -1.35 3.55 -11.32
N PRO A 38 -0.20 4.17 -11.68
CA PRO A 38 -0.19 5.58 -12.04
C PRO A 38 -0.92 5.73 -13.40
N GLU A 39 -0.80 6.83 -14.10
CA GLU A 39 -1.44 7.00 -15.42
C GLU A 39 -1.06 5.85 -16.36
N GLU A 40 0.21 5.39 -16.27
CA GLU A 40 0.66 4.18 -16.96
C GLU A 40 1.19 3.21 -15.89
N ALA A 41 0.88 1.94 -16.05
CA ALA A 41 1.38 0.92 -15.14
C ALA A 41 2.91 0.91 -15.13
N ARG A 42 3.51 0.71 -13.95
CA ARG A 42 4.95 0.54 -13.83
C ARG A 42 5.42 -0.63 -14.71
N GLY A 43 6.69 -0.57 -15.11
CA GLY A 43 7.26 -1.60 -15.97
C GLY A 43 7.15 -3.01 -15.38
N ASP A 44 7.30 -3.16 -14.06
CA ASP A 44 7.18 -4.46 -13.40
C ASP A 44 5.76 -5.03 -13.50
N VAL A 45 4.74 -4.19 -13.28
CA VAL A 45 3.34 -4.61 -13.40
C VAL A 45 3.00 -4.95 -14.86
N ARG A 46 3.43 -4.09 -15.80
CA ARG A 46 3.16 -4.31 -17.21
C ARG A 46 3.78 -5.61 -17.71
N ARG A 47 5.05 -5.87 -17.37
CA ARG A 47 5.73 -7.10 -17.77
C ARG A 47 5.01 -8.34 -17.22
N LEU A 48 4.56 -8.26 -15.96
CA LEU A 48 3.83 -9.37 -15.36
C LEU A 48 2.50 -9.64 -16.06
N ASP A 49 1.77 -8.57 -16.42
CA ASP A 49 0.49 -8.69 -17.11
C ASP A 49 0.67 -9.17 -18.55
N GLU A 50 1.76 -8.82 -19.18
CA GLU A 50 2.10 -9.28 -20.54
C GLU A 50 2.70 -10.68 -20.54
N GLY A 51 2.97 -11.25 -19.37
CA GLY A 51 3.52 -12.60 -19.24
C GLY A 51 5.03 -12.68 -19.47
N GLU A 52 5.70 -11.54 -19.60
CA GLU A 52 7.15 -11.50 -19.84
C GLU A 52 7.96 -11.42 -18.56
N TRP A 53 7.33 -11.00 -17.48
CA TRP A 53 8.00 -10.76 -16.21
C TRP A 53 7.80 -11.93 -15.26
N THR A 54 8.90 -12.32 -14.62
CA THR A 54 8.85 -13.24 -13.49
C THR A 54 9.26 -12.47 -12.23
N PRO A 55 8.87 -12.94 -11.03
CA PRO A 55 9.34 -12.31 -9.80
C PRO A 55 10.86 -12.18 -9.83
N TRP A 56 11.36 -11.02 -9.44
CA TRP A 56 12.81 -10.76 -9.38
C TRP A 56 13.47 -10.67 -10.76
N SER A 57 12.71 -10.25 -11.78
CA SER A 57 13.23 -10.13 -13.14
C SER A 57 13.89 -8.79 -13.43
N ILE A 58 13.73 -7.80 -12.56
CA ILE A 58 14.39 -6.50 -12.74
C ILE A 58 15.87 -6.67 -12.38
N GLN A 59 16.74 -6.43 -13.34
CA GLN A 59 18.20 -6.57 -13.16
C GLN A 59 18.91 -5.23 -13.28
N ASP A 60 18.23 -4.21 -13.78
CA ASP A 60 18.79 -2.88 -13.95
C ASP A 60 18.57 -2.07 -12.65
N VAL A 61 19.68 -1.73 -12.01
CA VAL A 61 19.66 -0.96 -10.76
C VAL A 61 19.00 0.40 -10.95
N GLU A 62 19.21 1.05 -12.10
CA GLU A 62 18.63 2.36 -12.35
C GLU A 62 17.11 2.27 -12.48
N GLU A 63 16.59 1.24 -13.14
CA GLU A 63 15.15 1.00 -13.19
C GLU A 63 14.58 0.78 -11.78
N ALA A 64 15.27 -0.02 -10.97
CA ALA A 64 14.84 -0.27 -9.59
C ALA A 64 14.79 1.03 -8.76
N LYS A 65 15.81 1.87 -8.89
CA LYS A 65 15.85 3.16 -8.19
C LYS A 65 14.72 4.09 -8.63
N GLN A 66 14.38 4.09 -9.93
CA GLN A 66 13.27 4.89 -10.44
C GLN A 66 11.94 4.46 -9.82
N ILE A 67 11.71 3.15 -9.70
CA ILE A 67 10.51 2.60 -9.07
C ILE A 67 10.43 3.06 -7.61
N ILE A 68 11.52 2.89 -6.86
CA ILE A 68 11.58 3.29 -5.45
C ILE A 68 11.29 4.78 -5.30
N ASN A 69 11.98 5.62 -6.07
CA ASN A 69 11.85 7.07 -5.96
C ASN A 69 10.44 7.52 -6.33
N GLN A 70 9.84 6.94 -7.36
CA GLN A 70 8.46 7.24 -7.74
C GLN A 70 7.49 6.90 -6.61
N ASP A 71 7.64 5.72 -6.01
CA ASP A 71 6.78 5.27 -4.93
C ASP A 71 6.91 6.17 -3.70
N LEU A 72 8.15 6.52 -3.33
CA LEU A 72 8.38 7.35 -2.14
C LEU A 72 7.89 8.79 -2.33
N GLU A 73 8.03 9.35 -3.52
CA GLU A 73 7.48 10.68 -3.79
C GLU A 73 5.95 10.67 -3.71
N ALA A 74 5.32 9.62 -4.22
CA ALA A 74 3.87 9.47 -4.10
C ALA A 74 3.44 9.33 -2.64
N LEU A 75 4.17 8.55 -1.85
CA LEU A 75 3.89 8.35 -0.43
C LEU A 75 3.97 9.66 0.36
N LYS A 76 4.99 10.47 0.11
CA LYS A 76 5.17 11.75 0.80
C LYS A 76 3.97 12.68 0.67
N GLY A 77 3.24 12.59 -0.43
CA GLY A 77 2.08 13.42 -0.68
C GLY A 77 0.80 12.91 -0.07
N CYS A 78 0.84 11.83 0.70
CA CYS A 78 -0.36 11.21 1.27
C CYS A 78 -0.53 11.51 2.75
N ASP A 79 -1.78 11.42 3.22
CA ASP A 79 -2.13 11.69 4.62
C ASP A 79 -2.16 10.40 5.45
N LEU A 80 -2.22 9.26 4.80
CA LEU A 80 -2.41 7.97 5.44
C LEU A 80 -1.84 6.89 4.53
N ILE A 81 -1.25 5.86 5.12
CA ILE A 81 -0.86 4.67 4.37
C ILE A 81 -1.65 3.48 4.86
N VAL A 82 -2.23 2.73 3.93
CA VAL A 82 -2.90 1.46 4.21
C VAL A 82 -2.03 0.35 3.65
N CYS A 83 -1.57 -0.54 4.53
CA CYS A 83 -0.70 -1.65 4.18
C CYS A 83 -1.49 -2.95 4.17
N LEU A 84 -1.55 -3.60 3.02
CA LEU A 84 -2.25 -4.89 2.86
C LEU A 84 -1.19 -5.99 2.85
N PHE A 85 -1.04 -6.67 3.98
CA PHE A 85 -0.03 -7.72 4.13
C PHE A 85 -0.57 -9.07 3.66
N PRO A 86 0.10 -9.71 2.70
CA PRO A 86 -0.20 -11.11 2.36
C PRO A 86 0.48 -12.05 3.36
N ARG A 87 0.23 -13.36 3.21
CA ARG A 87 0.90 -14.37 4.05
C ARG A 87 2.35 -14.59 3.67
N ARG A 88 2.78 -14.08 2.53
CA ARG A 88 4.16 -14.20 2.06
C ARG A 88 5.00 -13.00 2.50
N ARG A 89 6.31 -13.14 2.40
CA ARG A 89 7.24 -12.05 2.70
C ARG A 89 7.02 -10.89 1.73
N THR A 90 7.12 -9.67 2.27
CA THR A 90 7.04 -8.45 1.48
C THR A 90 8.24 -7.57 1.83
N VAL A 91 8.86 -7.01 0.81
CA VAL A 91 9.97 -6.07 1.01
C VAL A 91 9.44 -4.64 0.90
N GLY A 92 8.69 -4.37 -0.16
CA GLY A 92 8.21 -3.02 -0.46
C GLY A 92 7.26 -2.47 0.61
N ILE A 93 6.27 -3.26 1.02
CA ILE A 93 5.29 -2.82 2.02
C ILE A 93 6.00 -2.45 3.32
N THR A 94 6.92 -3.29 3.77
CA THR A 94 7.65 -3.05 5.02
C THR A 94 8.51 -1.78 4.93
N ALA A 95 9.19 -1.59 3.81
CA ALA A 95 10.00 -0.39 3.59
C ALA A 95 9.15 0.87 3.59
N GLU A 96 8.05 0.86 2.85
CA GLU A 96 7.13 2.01 2.77
C GLU A 96 6.50 2.33 4.13
N MET A 97 6.07 1.28 4.85
CA MET A 97 5.50 1.42 6.20
C MET A 97 6.50 2.05 7.16
N THR A 98 7.76 1.59 7.14
CA THR A 98 8.79 2.09 8.03
C THR A 98 9.09 3.56 7.77
N LEU A 99 9.21 3.93 6.50
CA LEU A 99 9.48 5.33 6.13
C LEU A 99 8.28 6.23 6.47
N ALA A 100 7.07 5.76 6.23
CA ALA A 100 5.87 6.50 6.59
C ALA A 100 5.84 6.79 8.09
N TRP A 101 6.04 5.75 8.90
CA TRP A 101 5.99 5.84 10.35
C TRP A 101 7.13 6.66 10.93
N LYS A 102 8.38 6.37 10.51
CA LYS A 102 9.56 6.92 11.20
C LYS A 102 10.05 8.22 10.60
N VAL A 103 9.91 8.42 9.30
CA VAL A 103 10.50 9.55 8.59
C VAL A 103 9.47 10.59 8.20
N TYR A 104 8.36 10.15 7.60
CA TYR A 104 7.37 11.09 7.05
C TYR A 104 6.27 11.47 8.03
N GLY A 105 6.16 10.79 9.17
CA GLY A 105 5.13 11.08 10.16
C GLY A 105 3.71 10.79 9.65
N ILE A 106 3.56 9.82 8.76
CA ILE A 106 2.28 9.46 8.16
C ILE A 106 1.69 8.28 8.92
N PRO A 107 0.43 8.39 9.43
CA PRO A 107 -0.21 7.28 10.15
C PRO A 107 -0.31 6.02 9.29
N VAL A 108 -0.11 4.87 9.91
CA VAL A 108 -0.11 3.55 9.26
C VAL A 108 -1.31 2.74 9.73
N LEU A 109 -2.12 2.28 8.79
CA LEU A 109 -3.18 1.30 9.06
C LEU A 109 -2.79 0.02 8.34
N SER A 110 -2.77 -1.10 9.06
CA SER A 110 -2.35 -2.38 8.49
C SER A 110 -3.48 -3.39 8.51
N VAL A 111 -3.65 -4.13 7.41
CA VAL A 111 -4.55 -5.27 7.31
C VAL A 111 -3.67 -6.50 7.14
N VAL A 112 -3.80 -7.45 8.06
CA VAL A 112 -2.90 -8.61 8.14
C VAL A 112 -3.70 -9.90 8.26
N PRO A 113 -3.11 -11.04 7.88
CA PRO A 113 -3.68 -12.34 8.26
C PRO A 113 -3.78 -12.46 9.79
N GLU A 114 -4.77 -13.21 10.28
CA GLU A 114 -5.06 -13.35 11.70
C GLU A 114 -3.82 -13.76 12.53
N ASP A 115 -3.03 -14.68 11.99
CA ASP A 115 -1.84 -15.18 12.67
C ASP A 115 -0.67 -14.17 12.69
N MET A 116 -0.79 -13.06 11.98
CA MET A 116 0.24 -12.00 11.98
C MET A 116 -0.16 -10.78 12.83
N ARG A 117 -1.32 -10.80 13.44
CA ARG A 117 -1.84 -9.64 14.18
C ARG A 117 -0.92 -9.17 15.31
N GLY A 118 -0.21 -10.08 15.94
CA GLY A 118 0.70 -9.75 17.03
C GLY A 118 2.16 -9.58 16.63
N HIS A 119 2.45 -9.49 15.33
CA HIS A 119 3.82 -9.32 14.89
C HIS A 119 4.37 -7.99 15.41
N PRO A 120 5.46 -7.98 16.19
CA PRO A 120 5.89 -6.77 16.91
C PRO A 120 6.20 -5.58 15.99
N TRP A 121 6.80 -5.82 14.83
CA TRP A 121 7.13 -4.72 13.91
C TRP A 121 5.86 -4.12 13.27
N ILE A 122 4.91 -4.97 12.90
CA ILE A 122 3.65 -4.48 12.32
C ILE A 122 2.85 -3.74 13.39
N LEU A 123 2.70 -4.36 14.56
CA LEU A 123 1.93 -3.77 15.65
C LEU A 123 2.55 -2.47 16.13
N GLY A 124 3.88 -2.42 16.26
CA GLY A 124 4.58 -1.25 16.76
C GLY A 124 4.60 -0.06 15.81
N MET A 125 4.58 -0.32 14.49
CA MET A 125 4.60 0.75 13.50
C MET A 125 3.20 1.18 13.03
N SER A 126 2.16 0.45 13.42
CA SER A 126 0.80 0.73 12.96
C SER A 126 -0.01 1.47 14.02
N GLU A 127 -0.78 2.46 13.59
CA GLU A 127 -1.77 3.11 14.46
C GLU A 127 -2.88 2.13 14.80
N ARG A 128 -3.33 1.34 13.82
CA ARG A 128 -4.30 0.27 13.99
C ARG A 128 -3.94 -0.91 13.12
N VAL A 129 -4.24 -2.11 13.61
CA VAL A 129 -4.06 -3.37 12.87
C VAL A 129 -5.41 -4.06 12.77
N PHE A 130 -5.78 -4.43 11.55
CA PHE A 130 -7.04 -5.12 11.26
C PHE A 130 -6.75 -6.49 10.68
N THR A 131 -7.65 -7.43 10.91
CA THR A 131 -7.55 -8.77 10.33
C THR A 131 -8.55 -9.01 9.20
N SER A 132 -9.35 -8.00 8.87
CA SER A 132 -10.28 -8.07 7.76
C SER A 132 -10.40 -6.70 7.08
N LEU A 133 -10.73 -6.72 5.79
CA LEU A 133 -11.01 -5.49 5.05
C LEU A 133 -12.26 -4.79 5.58
N GLU A 134 -13.25 -5.56 6.02
CA GLU A 134 -14.49 -4.98 6.57
C GLU A 134 -14.21 -4.13 7.80
N ASP A 135 -13.30 -4.59 8.68
CA ASP A 135 -12.92 -3.81 9.85
C ASP A 135 -12.18 -2.53 9.47
N LEU A 136 -11.32 -2.60 8.45
CA LEU A 136 -10.66 -1.41 7.91
C LEU A 136 -11.70 -0.42 7.39
N TYR A 137 -12.64 -0.88 6.59
CA TYR A 137 -13.66 -0.01 6.01
C TYR A 137 -14.55 0.60 7.08
N SER A 138 -14.92 -0.17 8.11
CA SER A 138 -15.71 0.34 9.23
C SER A 138 -14.99 1.46 9.97
N HIS A 139 -13.70 1.26 10.22
CA HIS A 139 -12.87 2.27 10.88
C HIS A 139 -12.80 3.56 10.04
N LEU A 140 -12.53 3.45 8.76
CA LEU A 140 -12.41 4.59 7.86
C LEU A 140 -13.75 5.30 7.67
N ARG A 141 -14.85 4.56 7.65
CA ARG A 141 -16.18 5.13 7.55
C ARG A 141 -16.51 5.99 8.78
N THR A 142 -16.15 5.50 9.96
CA THR A 142 -16.32 6.24 11.22
C THR A 142 -15.51 7.53 11.20
N GLU A 143 -14.25 7.46 10.76
CA GLU A 143 -13.37 8.63 10.69
C GLU A 143 -13.86 9.65 9.66
N SER A 144 -14.34 9.19 8.50
CA SER A 144 -14.78 10.08 7.43
C SER A 144 -16.17 10.65 7.65
N GLY A 145 -17.02 9.93 8.39
CA GLY A 145 -18.39 10.33 8.67
C GLY A 145 -18.52 11.21 9.89
N GLY A 146 -17.41 11.35 10.62
CA GLY A 146 -17.39 12.16 11.83
C GLY A 146 -17.55 13.60 11.60
#